data_5e0c48d5da13c9f2d82c09237bfe889b
#
_entry.id   5e0c48d5da13c9f2d82c09237bfe889b
#
_cell.length_a   1.000
_cell.length_b   1.000
_cell.length_c   1.000
_cell.angle_alpha   90.00
_cell.angle_beta   90.00
_cell.angle_gamma   90.00
#
_symmetry.space_group_name_H-M   'P 1'
#
loop_
_entity.id
_entity.type
_entity.pdbx_description
1 polymer ?
#
loop_
_entity_poly.entity_id
_entity_poly.type
_entity_poly.pdbx_seq_one_letter_code
_entity_poly.pdbx_strand_id
1 'polypeptide(L)'
;DPAIFTTDISGADGHNSTNYLDDMGGTSASTPMVAGVIALMLEANPDLSWRDIQHILVRTSKIIDSSNEGWFKTYEGRDYNHNYGYGLVDASAAVNLAGNWENITSDIDFTEIDFNVGKVDVNQFIFDGNDLGRTSEVFVNESMNIETVEVKVNISHAFRGDLNLFLESPNGIVSEL
;
A
#
# COMPACT_ATOMS: atom_id res chain seq x y z
N ASP A 1 22.89 -5.94 -0.72
CA ASP A 1 21.72 -6.77 -0.45
C ASP A 1 22.07 -8.22 -0.70
N PRO A 2 21.72 -9.15 0.19
CA PRO A 2 21.85 -10.56 -0.12
C PRO A 2 20.97 -10.89 -1.30
N ALA A 3 21.58 -11.37 -2.38
CA ALA A 3 20.88 -11.80 -3.57
C ALA A 3 20.00 -13.03 -3.25
N ILE A 4 18.86 -13.11 -3.91
CA ILE A 4 17.91 -14.21 -3.72
C ILE A 4 18.19 -15.28 -4.75
N PHE A 5 18.33 -16.52 -4.27
CA PHE A 5 18.47 -17.69 -5.12
C PHE A 5 17.08 -18.14 -5.61
N THR A 6 16.92 -18.27 -6.93
CA THR A 6 15.66 -18.64 -7.56
C THR A 6 15.90 -19.51 -8.79
N THR A 7 14.82 -19.99 -9.42
CA THR A 7 14.88 -20.73 -10.67
C THR A 7 15.11 -19.80 -11.85
N ASP A 8 15.80 -20.28 -12.87
CA ASP A 8 16.02 -19.63 -14.16
C ASP A 8 15.43 -20.49 -15.30
N ILE A 9 15.30 -19.89 -16.47
CA ILE A 9 14.91 -20.61 -17.69
C ILE A 9 16.01 -21.62 -18.03
N SER A 10 15.60 -22.86 -18.26
CA SER A 10 16.55 -23.92 -18.63
C SER A 10 17.11 -23.72 -20.04
N GLY A 11 18.42 -23.90 -20.20
CA GLY A 11 19.10 -23.88 -21.50
C GLY A 11 19.65 -22.53 -21.89
N ALA A 12 19.84 -22.32 -23.19
CA ALA A 12 20.54 -21.15 -23.73
C ALA A 12 19.74 -19.82 -23.61
N ASP A 13 18.46 -19.89 -23.33
CA ASP A 13 17.58 -18.74 -23.16
C ASP A 13 17.54 -18.22 -21.71
N GLY A 14 18.21 -18.94 -20.79
CA GLY A 14 18.33 -18.56 -19.39
C GLY A 14 19.34 -17.42 -19.21
N HIS A 15 19.20 -16.72 -18.08
CA HIS A 15 20.14 -15.66 -17.68
C HIS A 15 21.50 -16.25 -17.29
N ASN A 16 21.49 -17.44 -16.68
CA ASN A 16 22.69 -18.20 -16.32
C ASN A 16 22.82 -19.48 -17.16
N SER A 17 24.02 -20.06 -17.17
CA SER A 17 24.28 -21.38 -17.76
C SER A 17 23.69 -22.56 -16.95
N THR A 18 23.16 -22.28 -15.77
CA THR A 18 22.47 -23.22 -14.88
C THR A 18 20.97 -22.95 -14.89
N ASN A 19 20.17 -23.85 -14.32
CA ASN A 19 18.73 -23.64 -14.19
C ASN A 19 18.35 -22.73 -13.00
N TYR A 20 19.33 -22.03 -12.45
CA TYR A 20 19.17 -21.22 -11.25
C TYR A 20 19.89 -19.89 -11.38
N LEU A 21 19.32 -18.88 -10.73
CA LEU A 21 19.79 -17.53 -10.61
C LEU A 21 20.11 -17.23 -9.14
N ASP A 22 21.23 -16.61 -8.84
CA ASP A 22 21.70 -16.32 -7.49
C ASP A 22 21.86 -14.82 -7.21
N ASP A 23 21.42 -13.98 -8.12
CA ASP A 23 21.52 -12.52 -8.04
C ASP A 23 20.17 -11.80 -8.17
N MET A 24 19.05 -12.51 -8.01
CA MET A 24 17.72 -11.89 -8.03
C MET A 24 17.55 -10.93 -6.85
N GLY A 25 17.09 -9.71 -7.14
CA GLY A 25 16.91 -8.69 -6.11
C GLY A 25 15.71 -7.79 -6.36
N GLY A 26 15.55 -6.80 -5.49
CA GLY A 26 14.49 -5.81 -5.55
C GLY A 26 13.17 -6.27 -4.94
N THR A 27 12.20 -5.36 -4.90
CA THR A 27 10.84 -5.60 -4.37
C THR A 27 10.06 -6.66 -5.16
N SER A 28 10.44 -6.88 -6.43
CA SER A 28 9.89 -7.96 -7.26
C SER A 28 10.14 -9.36 -6.71
N ALA A 29 11.18 -9.54 -5.89
CA ALA A 29 11.44 -10.79 -5.20
C ALA A 29 10.66 -10.91 -3.88
N SER A 30 10.32 -9.78 -3.24
CA SER A 30 9.54 -9.76 -2.00
C SER A 30 8.08 -10.14 -2.24
N THR A 31 7.50 -9.73 -3.36
CA THR A 31 6.09 -10.00 -3.70
C THR A 31 5.74 -11.50 -3.69
N PRO A 32 6.47 -12.39 -4.38
CA PRO A 32 6.16 -13.83 -4.35
C PRO A 32 6.40 -14.46 -2.98
N MET A 33 7.30 -13.93 -2.15
CA MET A 33 7.44 -14.41 -0.77
C MET A 33 6.17 -14.11 0.06
N VAL A 34 5.61 -12.92 -0.09
CA VAL A 34 4.31 -12.58 0.56
C VAL A 34 3.18 -13.45 -0.01
N ALA A 35 3.16 -13.71 -1.32
CA ALA A 35 2.19 -14.62 -1.93
C ALA A 35 2.27 -16.03 -1.34
N GLY A 36 3.48 -16.52 -1.05
CA GLY A 36 3.69 -17.79 -0.34
C GLY A 36 3.12 -17.79 1.08
N VAL A 37 3.30 -16.70 1.81
CA VAL A 37 2.69 -16.53 3.15
C VAL A 37 1.16 -16.53 3.06
N ILE A 38 0.59 -15.84 2.07
CA ILE A 38 -0.85 -15.80 1.84
C ILE A 38 -1.39 -17.20 1.52
N ALA A 39 -0.67 -18.00 0.73
CA ALA A 39 -1.06 -19.39 0.45
C ALA A 39 -1.16 -20.22 1.75
N LEU A 40 -0.22 -20.06 2.67
CA LEU A 40 -0.25 -20.71 3.99
C LEU A 40 -1.40 -20.19 4.87
N MET A 41 -1.71 -18.89 4.79
CA MET A 41 -2.87 -18.31 5.49
C MET A 41 -4.18 -18.90 4.98
N LEU A 42 -4.32 -19.06 3.65
CA LEU A 42 -5.49 -19.68 3.02
C LEU A 42 -5.59 -21.18 3.29
N GLU A 43 -4.47 -21.88 3.50
CA GLU A 43 -4.47 -23.26 3.99
C GLU A 43 -5.02 -23.33 5.42
N ALA A 44 -4.64 -22.39 6.28
CA ALA A 44 -5.12 -22.33 7.66
C ALA A 44 -6.59 -21.89 7.78
N ASN A 45 -7.06 -21.04 6.88
CA ASN A 45 -8.44 -20.56 6.79
C ASN A 45 -8.81 -20.28 5.31
N PRO A 46 -9.45 -21.25 4.62
CA PRO A 46 -9.83 -21.11 3.20
C PRO A 46 -10.88 -20.03 2.92
N ASP A 47 -11.61 -19.59 3.92
CA ASP A 47 -12.70 -18.63 3.79
C ASP A 47 -12.25 -17.16 3.87
N LEU A 48 -10.93 -16.92 3.99
CA LEU A 48 -10.39 -15.55 4.03
C LEU A 48 -10.66 -14.79 2.73
N SER A 49 -11.24 -13.62 2.86
CA SER A 49 -11.32 -12.66 1.77
C SER A 49 -9.98 -11.92 1.58
N TRP A 50 -9.83 -11.21 0.47
CA TRP A 50 -8.65 -10.38 0.24
C TRP A 50 -8.51 -9.26 1.30
N ARG A 51 -9.63 -8.78 1.85
CA ARG A 51 -9.63 -7.81 2.97
C ARG A 51 -9.10 -8.41 4.25
N ASP A 52 -9.55 -9.63 4.59
CA ASP A 52 -9.05 -10.36 5.75
C ASP A 52 -7.54 -10.52 5.69
N ILE A 53 -7.03 -10.92 4.52
CA ILE A 53 -5.60 -11.09 4.26
C ILE A 53 -4.84 -9.77 4.50
N GLN A 54 -5.33 -8.65 3.97
CA GLN A 54 -4.70 -7.35 4.20
C GLN A 54 -4.67 -6.99 5.68
N HIS A 55 -5.79 -7.13 6.38
CA HIS A 55 -5.88 -6.83 7.81
C HIS A 55 -4.95 -7.71 8.65
N ILE A 56 -4.86 -9.00 8.34
CA ILE A 56 -3.97 -9.92 9.04
C ILE A 56 -2.51 -9.53 8.82
N LEU A 57 -2.10 -9.28 7.57
CA LEU A 57 -0.73 -8.87 7.25
C LEU A 57 -0.35 -7.56 7.96
N VAL A 58 -1.21 -6.55 7.93
CA VAL A 58 -0.98 -5.28 8.63
C VAL A 58 -0.85 -5.47 10.13
N ARG A 59 -1.68 -6.34 10.74
CA ARG A 59 -1.67 -6.57 12.19
C ARG A 59 -0.48 -7.38 12.68
N THR A 60 0.12 -8.19 11.81
CA THR A 60 1.20 -9.11 12.18
C THR A 60 2.57 -8.67 11.73
N SER A 61 2.66 -7.65 10.86
CA SER A 61 3.94 -7.09 10.43
C SER A 61 4.72 -6.48 11.59
N LYS A 62 6.04 -6.56 11.49
CA LYS A 62 6.98 -6.07 12.50
C LYS A 62 7.78 -4.88 11.98
N ILE A 63 7.94 -3.87 12.82
CA ILE A 63 8.83 -2.75 12.51
C ILE A 63 10.24 -3.28 12.29
N ILE A 64 10.84 -2.85 11.20
CA ILE A 64 12.27 -3.01 10.91
C ILE A 64 12.90 -1.62 10.84
N ASP A 65 14.21 -1.55 11.01
CA ASP A 65 14.91 -0.26 10.99
C ASP A 65 14.20 0.81 11.84
N SER A 66 14.01 0.50 13.11
CA SER A 66 13.26 1.34 14.05
C SER A 66 13.88 2.73 14.28
N SER A 67 15.10 2.93 13.81
CA SER A 67 15.80 4.23 13.84
C SER A 67 15.47 5.12 12.64
N ASN A 68 14.78 4.61 11.64
CA ASN A 68 14.35 5.40 10.48
C ASN A 68 13.29 6.42 10.89
N GLU A 69 13.55 7.70 10.61
CA GLU A 69 12.67 8.81 11.01
C GLU A 69 11.34 8.85 10.23
N GLY A 70 11.19 8.05 9.16
CA GLY A 70 9.97 7.98 8.34
C GLY A 70 8.84 7.15 8.95
N TRP A 71 9.02 6.57 10.15
CA TRP A 71 7.94 5.88 10.85
C TRP A 71 6.97 6.87 11.49
N PHE A 72 5.68 6.70 11.22
CA PHE A 72 4.62 7.46 11.85
C PHE A 72 3.43 6.57 12.22
N LYS A 73 2.55 7.08 13.08
CA LYS A 73 1.31 6.39 13.44
C LYS A 73 0.20 6.77 12.48
N THR A 74 -0.47 5.76 11.92
CA THR A 74 -1.75 5.96 11.23
C THR A 74 -2.84 6.35 12.23
N TYR A 75 -3.99 6.77 11.73
CA TYR A 75 -5.15 7.09 12.58
C TYR A 75 -5.55 5.93 13.50
N GLU A 76 -5.41 4.69 13.02
CA GLU A 76 -5.69 3.49 13.81
C GLU A 76 -4.56 3.14 14.81
N GLY A 77 -3.53 3.98 14.92
CA GLY A 77 -2.40 3.78 15.81
C GLY A 77 -1.38 2.75 15.34
N ARG A 78 -1.43 2.37 14.06
CA ARG A 78 -0.48 1.46 13.43
C ARG A 78 0.78 2.21 12.99
N ASP A 79 1.93 1.56 13.10
CA ASP A 79 3.16 2.10 12.54
C ASP A 79 3.17 1.89 11.03
N TYR A 80 3.51 2.95 10.30
CA TYR A 80 3.62 2.94 8.84
C TYR A 80 4.84 3.76 8.41
N ASN A 81 5.45 3.35 7.29
CA ASN A 81 6.59 4.05 6.71
C ASN A 81 6.52 3.93 5.18
N HIS A 82 6.73 5.00 4.45
CA HIS A 82 6.67 4.99 2.99
C HIS A 82 7.70 4.06 2.33
N ASN A 83 8.84 3.79 2.98
CA ASN A 83 9.85 2.87 2.47
C ASN A 83 9.59 1.40 2.86
N TYR A 84 8.91 1.16 3.97
CA TYR A 84 8.75 -0.18 4.57
C TYR A 84 7.29 -0.62 4.71
N GLY A 85 6.31 0.21 4.33
CA GLY A 85 4.90 -0.06 4.56
C GLY A 85 4.60 -0.25 6.05
N TYR A 86 3.93 -1.33 6.40
CA TYR A 86 3.67 -1.72 7.79
C TYR A 86 4.81 -2.53 8.42
N GLY A 87 5.90 -2.78 7.68
CA GLY A 87 7.09 -3.47 8.16
C GLY A 87 7.29 -4.86 7.54
N LEU A 88 8.11 -5.66 8.20
CA LEU A 88 8.47 -7.02 7.77
C LEU A 88 7.31 -7.98 8.03
N VAL A 89 6.94 -8.76 7.04
CA VAL A 89 5.95 -9.83 7.17
C VAL A 89 6.43 -10.91 8.15
N ASP A 90 5.62 -11.20 9.15
CA ASP A 90 5.79 -12.34 10.05
C ASP A 90 4.87 -13.48 9.62
N ALA A 91 5.42 -14.43 8.86
CA ALA A 91 4.65 -15.56 8.33
C ALA A 91 4.00 -16.40 9.44
N SER A 92 4.73 -16.64 10.53
CA SER A 92 4.19 -17.44 11.65
C SER A 92 3.03 -16.73 12.35
N ALA A 93 3.17 -15.44 12.62
CA ALA A 93 2.11 -14.66 13.24
C ALA A 93 0.89 -14.53 12.30
N ALA A 94 1.14 -14.33 10.99
CA ALA A 94 0.08 -14.21 10.00
C ALA A 94 -0.74 -15.50 9.86
N VAL A 95 -0.10 -16.66 9.76
CA VAL A 95 -0.76 -17.97 9.65
C VAL A 95 -1.53 -18.30 10.95
N ASN A 96 -0.92 -18.06 12.11
CA ASN A 96 -1.59 -18.28 13.39
C ASN A 96 -2.82 -17.40 13.56
N LEU A 97 -2.74 -16.12 13.17
CA LEU A 97 -3.88 -15.22 13.24
C LEU A 97 -4.96 -15.61 12.23
N ALA A 98 -4.57 -16.03 11.02
CA ALA A 98 -5.49 -16.49 9.97
C ALA A 98 -6.37 -17.65 10.43
N GLY A 99 -5.79 -18.65 11.10
CA GLY A 99 -6.54 -19.80 11.61
C GLY A 99 -7.57 -19.49 12.72
N ASN A 100 -7.45 -18.32 13.35
CA ASN A 100 -8.36 -17.86 14.40
C ASN A 100 -9.09 -16.55 14.01
N TRP A 101 -9.05 -16.19 12.74
CA TRP A 101 -9.62 -14.95 12.24
C TRP A 101 -11.13 -15.04 12.08
N GLU A 102 -11.84 -14.08 12.65
CA GLU A 102 -13.24 -13.87 12.32
C GLU A 102 -13.31 -13.05 11.03
N ASN A 103 -13.81 -13.67 9.98
CA ASN A 103 -13.85 -13.03 8.66
C ASN A 103 -14.66 -11.75 8.71
N ILE A 104 -14.16 -10.72 8.07
CA ILE A 104 -14.91 -9.50 7.83
C ILE A 104 -16.09 -9.88 6.94
N THR A 105 -17.30 -9.72 7.45
CA THR A 105 -18.50 -10.19 6.75
C THR A 105 -18.59 -9.59 5.35
N SER A 106 -18.86 -10.46 4.39
CA SER A 106 -19.10 -10.08 2.98
C SER A 106 -20.32 -9.20 2.77
N ASP A 107 -21.14 -9.05 3.81
CA ASP A 107 -22.41 -8.31 3.82
C ASP A 107 -22.25 -6.81 4.00
N ILE A 108 -21.03 -6.30 4.04
CA ILE A 108 -20.81 -4.86 3.92
C ILE A 108 -21.02 -4.51 2.45
N ASP A 109 -22.20 -4.01 2.13
CA ASP A 109 -22.48 -3.35 0.86
C ASP A 109 -21.51 -2.17 0.72
N PHE A 110 -20.44 -2.40 -0.04
CA PHE A 110 -19.55 -1.30 -0.43
C PHE A 110 -20.30 -0.48 -1.45
N THR A 111 -20.70 0.69 -1.04
CA THR A 111 -21.23 1.68 -1.95
C THR A 111 -20.07 2.50 -2.46
N GLU A 112 -19.72 2.33 -3.73
CA GLU A 112 -18.86 3.29 -4.42
C GLU A 112 -19.68 4.55 -4.65
N ILE A 113 -19.30 5.62 -4.00
CA ILE A 113 -19.89 6.93 -4.25
C ILE A 113 -18.90 7.71 -5.10
N ASP A 114 -19.23 7.81 -6.38
CA ASP A 114 -18.52 8.74 -7.26
C ASP A 114 -19.03 10.16 -6.92
N PHE A 115 -18.31 10.85 -6.07
CA PHE A 115 -18.45 12.28 -5.91
C PHE A 115 -17.90 12.97 -7.16
N ASN A 116 -18.55 12.72 -8.29
CA ASN A 116 -18.39 13.53 -9.49
C ASN A 116 -18.96 14.92 -9.17
N VAL A 117 -18.35 15.56 -8.20
CA VAL A 117 -18.51 16.98 -7.90
C VAL A 117 -17.90 17.72 -9.07
N GLY A 118 -18.41 17.46 -10.26
CA GLY A 118 -17.91 17.95 -11.54
C GLY A 118 -16.46 18.43 -11.47
N LYS A 119 -15.70 18.23 -12.49
CA LYS A 119 -14.32 18.71 -12.58
C LYS A 119 -14.18 20.07 -11.90
N VAL A 120 -13.60 20.10 -10.71
CA VAL A 120 -13.31 21.36 -10.02
C VAL A 120 -12.11 21.97 -10.75
N ASP A 121 -12.38 22.88 -11.66
CA ASP A 121 -11.34 23.62 -12.34
C ASP A 121 -10.74 24.64 -11.36
N VAL A 122 -9.70 24.20 -10.63
CA VAL A 122 -8.97 25.05 -9.69
C VAL A 122 -8.29 26.21 -10.43
N ASN A 123 -7.82 25.97 -11.66
CA ASN A 123 -7.20 26.97 -12.54
C ASN A 123 -6.23 27.95 -11.85
N GLN A 124 -5.50 27.44 -10.87
CA GLN A 124 -4.51 28.23 -10.14
C GLN A 124 -3.11 27.83 -10.58
N PHE A 125 -2.26 28.83 -10.71
CA PHE A 125 -0.87 28.62 -11.06
C PHE A 125 -0.09 28.07 -9.87
N ILE A 126 0.63 26.95 -10.06
CA ILE A 126 1.56 26.39 -9.09
C ILE A 126 2.94 26.94 -9.46
N PHE A 127 3.55 27.71 -8.52
CA PHE A 127 4.86 28.29 -8.74
C PHE A 127 5.94 27.25 -8.49
N ASP A 128 6.92 27.20 -9.39
CA ASP A 128 8.12 26.40 -9.21
C ASP A 128 8.98 26.91 -8.04
N GLY A 129 9.56 26.00 -7.26
CA GLY A 129 10.39 26.35 -6.11
C GLY A 129 9.67 27.13 -5.00
N ASN A 130 8.36 26.91 -4.83
CA ASN A 130 7.55 27.60 -3.84
C ASN A 130 6.75 26.63 -2.98
N ASP A 131 7.05 26.58 -1.70
CA ASP A 131 6.45 25.66 -0.72
C ASP A 131 4.99 25.97 -0.34
N LEU A 132 4.44 27.12 -0.79
CA LEU A 132 3.07 27.49 -0.46
C LEU A 132 2.00 26.63 -1.13
N GLY A 133 2.34 25.94 -2.19
CA GLY A 133 1.45 25.02 -2.90
C GLY A 133 0.12 25.67 -3.34
N ARG A 134 -0.87 24.81 -3.58
CA ARG A 134 -2.27 25.18 -3.84
C ARG A 134 -3.18 24.15 -3.22
N THR A 135 -4.25 24.62 -2.62
CA THR A 135 -5.26 23.78 -1.98
C THR A 135 -6.58 23.89 -2.74
N SER A 136 -7.25 22.76 -2.87
CA SER A 136 -8.62 22.66 -3.34
C SER A 136 -9.43 21.86 -2.35
N GLU A 137 -10.62 22.32 -2.02
CA GLU A 137 -11.49 21.64 -1.07
C GLU A 137 -12.68 21.02 -1.81
N VAL A 138 -13.00 19.80 -1.44
CA VAL A 138 -14.19 19.10 -1.91
C VAL A 138 -15.05 18.79 -0.70
N PHE A 139 -16.30 19.24 -0.74
CA PHE A 139 -17.24 19.02 0.35
C PHE A 139 -18.05 17.74 0.10
N VAL A 140 -17.95 16.80 1.03
CA VAL A 140 -18.66 15.51 1.02
C VAL A 140 -19.77 15.58 2.05
N ASN A 141 -21.05 15.54 1.59
CA ASN A 141 -22.23 15.64 2.44
C ASN A 141 -22.62 14.33 3.12
N GLU A 142 -21.96 13.24 2.77
CA GLU A 142 -22.29 11.90 3.24
C GLU A 142 -21.45 11.54 4.48
N SER A 143 -22.10 10.90 5.45
CA SER A 143 -21.42 10.33 6.60
C SER A 143 -21.22 8.84 6.37
N MET A 144 -19.97 8.41 6.21
CA MET A 144 -19.63 7.02 5.92
C MET A 144 -18.30 6.63 6.53
N ASN A 145 -18.13 5.31 6.72
CA ASN A 145 -16.81 4.75 6.96
C ASN A 145 -16.10 4.56 5.62
N ILE A 146 -14.94 5.18 5.46
CA ILE A 146 -14.17 5.17 4.22
C ILE A 146 -13.18 4.01 4.28
N GLU A 147 -13.20 3.14 3.26
CA GLU A 147 -12.18 2.12 3.06
C GLU A 147 -11.08 2.62 2.12
N THR A 148 -11.47 3.26 1.03
CA THR A 148 -10.55 3.76 0.00
C THR A 148 -11.03 5.10 -0.54
N VAL A 149 -10.08 5.99 -0.84
CA VAL A 149 -10.34 7.25 -1.53
C VAL A 149 -9.50 7.30 -2.80
N GLU A 150 -10.16 7.52 -3.93
CA GLU A 150 -9.47 7.79 -5.19
C GLU A 150 -9.57 9.27 -5.54
N VAL A 151 -8.44 9.88 -5.86
CA VAL A 151 -8.36 11.28 -6.29
C VAL A 151 -7.82 11.35 -7.71
N LYS A 152 -8.63 11.86 -8.63
CA LYS A 152 -8.20 12.10 -10.01
C LYS A 152 -7.77 13.55 -10.16
N VAL A 153 -6.50 13.76 -10.48
CA VAL A 153 -5.93 15.09 -10.69
C VAL A 153 -5.47 15.27 -12.13
N ASN A 154 -5.58 16.49 -12.62
CA ASN A 154 -5.01 16.91 -13.91
C ASN A 154 -4.23 18.20 -13.69
N ILE A 155 -2.91 18.09 -13.60
CA ILE A 155 -2.01 19.20 -13.30
C ILE A 155 -1.04 19.36 -14.47
N SER A 156 -0.90 20.61 -14.94
CA SER A 156 0.11 21.00 -15.90
C SER A 156 1.20 21.81 -15.20
N HIS A 157 2.42 21.28 -15.16
CA HIS A 157 3.57 21.91 -14.56
C HIS A 157 4.84 21.60 -15.35
N ALA A 158 5.78 22.54 -15.42
CA ALA A 158 7.04 22.36 -16.17
C ALA A 158 7.92 21.25 -15.56
N PHE A 159 7.94 21.16 -14.24
CA PHE A 159 8.71 20.19 -13.46
C PHE A 159 7.77 19.29 -12.64
N ARG A 160 7.15 18.34 -13.32
CA ARG A 160 6.12 17.46 -12.69
C ARG A 160 6.68 16.55 -11.59
N GLY A 161 7.97 16.19 -11.68
CA GLY A 161 8.64 15.37 -10.67
C GLY A 161 8.89 16.08 -9.35
N ASP A 162 8.73 17.41 -9.31
CA ASP A 162 8.93 18.22 -8.11
C ASP A 162 7.61 18.52 -7.39
N LEU A 163 6.49 17.96 -7.88
CA LEU A 163 5.18 18.13 -7.26
C LEU A 163 4.92 17.03 -6.25
N ASN A 164 4.60 17.41 -5.03
CA ASN A 164 4.04 16.54 -4.00
C ASN A 164 2.54 16.80 -3.87
N LEU A 165 1.77 15.73 -3.80
CA LEU A 165 0.32 15.77 -3.65
C LEU A 165 -0.06 15.25 -2.27
N PHE A 166 -0.93 15.97 -1.59
CA PHE A 166 -1.41 15.60 -0.28
C PHE A 166 -2.94 15.62 -0.26
N LEU A 167 -3.51 14.63 0.40
CA LEU A 167 -4.93 14.57 0.72
C LEU A 167 -5.10 14.78 2.22
N GLU A 168 -5.85 15.81 2.61
CA GLU A 168 -6.17 16.06 4.00
C GLU A 168 -7.64 15.70 4.29
N SER A 169 -7.85 14.91 5.31
CA SER A 169 -9.19 14.53 5.79
C SER A 169 -9.80 15.67 6.64
N PRO A 170 -11.14 15.66 6.86
CA PRO A 170 -11.80 16.64 7.73
C PRO A 170 -11.25 16.67 9.17
N ASN A 171 -10.62 15.58 9.60
CA ASN A 171 -10.02 15.46 10.93
C ASN A 171 -8.56 15.92 10.98
N GLY A 172 -8.03 16.47 9.88
CA GLY A 172 -6.66 16.98 9.79
C GLY A 172 -5.60 15.89 9.57
N ILE A 173 -6.00 14.69 9.14
CA ILE A 173 -5.04 13.64 8.78
C ILE A 173 -4.59 13.90 7.35
N VAL A 174 -3.29 14.02 7.17
CA VAL A 174 -2.66 14.26 5.88
C VAL A 174 -2.04 12.97 5.36
N SER A 175 -2.39 12.61 4.14
CA SER A 175 -1.80 11.50 3.39
C SER A 175 -1.08 12.05 2.16
N GLU A 176 0.16 11.66 1.96
CA GLU A 176 0.90 11.90 0.72
C GLU A 176 0.45 10.87 -0.31
N LEU A 177 0.19 11.31 -1.57
CA LEU A 177 -0.38 10.51 -2.65
C LEU A 177 0.68 10.08 -3.67
#